data_6c2283eb9d5f04a343490e3af64af3e2
#
_entry.id   6c2283eb9d5f04a343490e3af64af3e2
#
_cell.length_a   1.000
_cell.length_b   1.000
_cell.length_c   1.000
_cell.angle_alpha   90.00
_cell.angle_beta   90.00
_cell.angle_gamma   90.00
#
_symmetry.space_group_name_H-M   'P 1'
#
loop_
_entity.id
_entity.type
_entity.pdbx_description
1 polymer ?
#
loop_
_entity_poly.entity_id
_entity_poly.type
_entity_poly.pdbx_seq_one_letter_code
_entity_poly.pdbx_strand_id
1 'polypeptide(L)'
;MPRERAVVSVFDAGFLLGDGVWEGLRVWGGHPAFLERHLDRLFEGAKAIMLDVGRSRRELTEAIYSTLRANDMTDGVHVRLMVTRGVKRTPYQDPRVTIGPATVVIVAEHKEPLPATVTDGITLFTTHVRRAAPDTLDPKLNAHSKLNDIIACIQAYTAGADEALMLDPHGFVAACNSTHFFVVVGADDESEVLTSDGRYCLAGITRANVLEICQANGIPARETTFSLTDVYAAREAFVTGTFAGIVPVRSVDGRTIGDGRRGPMVERLQALYRELVDADVAARIAP
;
A
#
# COMPACT_ATOMS: atom_id res chain seq x y z
N MET A 1 24.20 9.31 1.61
CA MET A 1 25.15 8.18 1.78
C MET A 1 25.03 7.32 0.52
N PRO A 2 26.14 6.93 -0.14
CA PRO A 2 26.11 6.01 -1.28
C PRO A 2 25.47 4.66 -0.89
N ARG A 3 24.74 4.04 -1.85
CA ARG A 3 23.97 2.82 -1.62
C ARG A 3 24.82 1.66 -1.06
N GLU A 4 26.02 1.48 -1.57
CA GLU A 4 26.95 0.41 -1.17
C GLU A 4 27.53 0.60 0.25
N ARG A 5 27.35 1.79 0.84
CA ARG A 5 27.75 2.10 2.22
C ARG A 5 26.55 2.29 3.15
N ALA A 6 25.33 2.13 2.64
CA ALA A 6 24.11 2.23 3.44
C ALA A 6 23.93 0.95 4.28
N VAL A 7 24.27 1.03 5.57
CA VAL A 7 24.21 -0.09 6.51
C VAL A 7 23.35 0.26 7.72
N VAL A 8 22.72 -0.74 8.30
CA VAL A 8 22.08 -0.66 9.60
C VAL A 8 22.77 -1.64 10.57
N SER A 9 22.67 -1.36 11.86
CA SER A 9 23.20 -2.25 12.88
C SER A 9 22.51 -3.61 12.83
N VAL A 10 23.25 -4.71 12.99
CA VAL A 10 22.67 -6.05 13.19
C VAL A 10 21.87 -6.16 14.50
N PHE A 11 22.01 -5.20 15.41
CA PHE A 11 21.22 -5.06 16.63
C PHE A 11 20.05 -4.09 16.48
N ASP A 12 19.76 -3.61 15.26
CA ASP A 12 18.58 -2.79 15.03
C ASP A 12 17.28 -3.60 15.23
N ALA A 13 16.32 -3.01 15.94
CA ALA A 13 15.05 -3.65 16.27
C ALA A 13 14.24 -4.05 15.02
N GLY A 14 14.32 -3.26 13.95
CA GLY A 14 13.68 -3.57 12.67
C GLY A 14 14.29 -4.81 12.02
N PHE A 15 15.63 -4.93 12.03
CA PHE A 15 16.33 -6.11 11.50
C PHE A 15 16.07 -7.36 12.35
N LEU A 16 16.18 -7.24 13.69
CA LEU A 16 16.03 -8.38 14.60
C LEU A 16 14.59 -8.90 14.70
N LEU A 17 13.61 -8.01 14.72
CA LEU A 17 12.24 -8.32 15.18
C LEU A 17 11.14 -7.78 14.28
N GLY A 18 11.46 -7.00 13.25
CA GLY A 18 10.45 -6.29 12.48
C GLY A 18 9.77 -5.15 13.27
N ASP A 19 10.39 -4.65 14.36
CA ASP A 19 9.83 -3.62 15.23
C ASP A 19 10.06 -2.23 14.62
N GLY A 20 9.06 -1.77 13.90
CA GLY A 20 9.07 -0.48 13.20
C GLY A 20 7.88 -0.30 12.28
N VAL A 21 7.76 0.89 11.73
CA VAL A 21 6.74 1.31 10.77
C VAL A 21 7.39 1.89 9.52
N TRP A 22 6.66 1.87 8.41
CA TRP A 22 7.19 2.36 7.15
C TRP A 22 6.12 2.93 6.23
N GLU A 23 6.55 3.75 5.26
CA GLU A 23 5.69 4.25 4.19
C GLU A 23 6.36 4.10 2.83
N GLY A 24 5.53 3.84 1.81
CA GLY A 24 5.92 3.94 0.41
C GLY A 24 5.31 5.19 -0.19
N LEU A 25 6.11 5.97 -0.93
CA LEU A 25 5.68 7.21 -1.56
C LEU A 25 6.01 7.15 -3.05
N ARG A 26 5.11 7.65 -3.88
CA ARG A 26 5.37 7.87 -5.31
C ARG A 26 5.69 9.33 -5.55
N VAL A 27 6.72 9.61 -6.34
CA VAL A 27 7.17 10.98 -6.65
C VAL A 27 6.73 11.35 -8.05
N TRP A 28 6.16 12.56 -8.19
CA TRP A 28 5.70 13.16 -9.41
C TRP A 28 6.16 14.62 -9.45
N GLY A 29 6.82 15.04 -10.52
CA GLY A 29 7.32 16.43 -10.64
C GLY A 29 8.22 16.86 -9.47
N GLY A 30 8.99 15.94 -8.88
CA GLY A 30 9.84 16.22 -7.73
C GLY A 30 9.12 16.19 -6.37
N HIS A 31 7.81 15.90 -6.32
CA HIS A 31 7.01 15.94 -5.10
C HIS A 31 6.40 14.57 -4.78
N PRO A 32 6.55 14.08 -3.53
CA PRO A 32 5.83 12.87 -3.09
C PRO A 32 4.33 13.14 -3.02
N ALA A 33 3.54 12.37 -3.80
CA ALA A 33 2.08 12.48 -3.78
C ALA A 33 1.50 12.07 -2.42
N PHE A 34 0.51 12.81 -1.94
CA PHE A 34 -0.21 12.58 -0.68
C PHE A 34 0.70 12.48 0.56
N LEU A 35 1.83 13.19 0.56
CA LEU A 35 2.85 13.08 1.61
C LEU A 35 2.27 13.22 3.02
N GLU A 36 1.38 14.19 3.26
CA GLU A 36 0.81 14.40 4.60
C GLU A 36 0.01 13.19 5.08
N ARG A 37 -0.83 12.59 4.23
CA ARG A 37 -1.59 11.38 4.55
C ARG A 37 -0.67 10.20 4.89
N HIS A 38 0.47 10.07 4.20
CA HIS A 38 1.49 9.05 4.49
C HIS A 38 2.17 9.31 5.83
N LEU A 39 2.53 10.55 6.13
CA LEU A 39 3.11 10.91 7.43
C LEU A 39 2.10 10.74 8.57
N ASP A 40 0.82 11.09 8.36
CA ASP A 40 -0.25 10.83 9.34
C ASP A 40 -0.25 9.35 9.74
N ARG A 41 -0.34 8.47 8.76
CA ARG A 41 -0.38 7.01 9.00
C ARG A 41 0.91 6.48 9.63
N LEU A 42 2.09 7.02 9.24
CA LEU A 42 3.36 6.68 9.88
C LEU A 42 3.35 6.99 11.37
N PHE A 43 2.94 8.22 11.73
CA PHE A 43 2.91 8.66 13.14
C PHE A 43 1.81 7.97 13.94
N GLU A 44 0.66 7.68 13.36
CA GLU A 44 -0.39 6.86 13.98
C GLU A 44 0.13 5.45 14.30
N GLY A 45 0.79 4.80 13.33
CA GLY A 45 1.40 3.49 13.52
C GLY A 45 2.51 3.51 14.57
N ALA A 46 3.40 4.50 14.54
CA ALA A 46 4.45 4.68 15.52
C ALA A 46 3.87 4.85 16.95
N LYS A 47 2.82 5.68 17.09
CA LYS A 47 2.12 5.87 18.36
C LYS A 47 1.50 4.57 18.87
N ALA A 48 0.88 3.78 17.99
CA ALA A 48 0.23 2.53 18.36
C ALA A 48 1.20 1.50 18.98
N ILE A 49 2.46 1.48 18.51
CA ILE A 49 3.52 0.61 19.06
C ILE A 49 4.44 1.34 20.06
N MET A 50 4.07 2.51 20.54
CA MET A 50 4.86 3.34 21.46
C MET A 50 6.31 3.56 20.96
N LEU A 51 6.46 3.84 19.65
CA LEU A 51 7.74 4.15 19.02
C LEU A 51 7.89 5.67 18.93
N ASP A 52 8.88 6.22 19.63
CA ASP A 52 9.28 7.62 19.43
C ASP A 52 10.09 7.73 18.13
N VAL A 53 9.55 8.41 17.15
CA VAL A 53 10.19 8.63 15.84
C VAL A 53 11.47 9.47 15.98
N GLY A 54 11.57 10.30 17.02
CA GLY A 54 12.70 11.19 17.28
C GLY A 54 12.90 12.28 16.21
N ARG A 55 11.89 12.48 15.35
CA ARG A 55 11.86 13.49 14.28
C ARG A 55 10.44 14.04 14.15
N SER A 56 10.34 15.34 13.90
CA SER A 56 9.08 15.98 13.53
C SER A 56 8.70 15.65 12.09
N ARG A 57 7.42 15.87 11.73
CA ARG A 57 6.93 15.76 10.35
C ARG A 57 7.76 16.61 9.39
N ARG A 58 8.05 17.85 9.76
CA ARG A 58 8.87 18.78 8.97
C ARG A 58 10.27 18.23 8.70
N GLU A 59 10.92 17.63 9.71
CA GLU A 59 12.26 17.05 9.56
C GLU A 59 12.24 15.80 8.66
N LEU A 60 11.21 14.96 8.75
CA LEU A 60 11.05 13.82 7.85
C LEU A 60 10.76 14.27 6.41
N THR A 61 9.90 15.27 6.23
CA THR A 61 9.64 15.89 4.92
C THR A 61 10.91 16.42 4.29
N GLU A 62 11.68 17.20 5.03
CA GLU A 62 12.96 17.75 4.53
C GLU A 62 13.98 16.65 4.23
N ALA A 63 14.04 15.60 5.03
CA ALA A 63 14.91 14.45 4.77
C ALA A 63 14.54 13.71 3.47
N ILE A 64 13.25 13.56 3.18
CA ILE A 64 12.77 12.99 1.91
C ILE A 64 13.20 13.87 0.74
N TYR A 65 12.91 15.17 0.77
CA TYR A 65 13.31 16.09 -0.30
C TYR A 65 14.83 16.19 -0.46
N SER A 66 15.58 16.19 0.64
CA SER A 66 17.05 16.16 0.59
C SER A 66 17.57 14.89 -0.07
N THR A 67 16.91 13.74 0.18
CA THR A 67 17.28 12.47 -0.47
C THR A 67 17.00 12.54 -1.98
N LEU A 68 15.85 13.08 -2.39
CA LEU A 68 15.52 13.25 -3.81
C LEU A 68 16.51 14.20 -4.51
N ARG A 69 16.77 15.37 -3.94
CA ARG A 69 17.74 16.33 -4.50
C ARG A 69 19.14 15.77 -4.62
N ALA A 70 19.62 15.02 -3.59
CA ALA A 70 20.95 14.44 -3.58
C ALA A 70 21.16 13.35 -4.65
N ASN A 71 20.08 12.88 -5.28
CA ASN A 71 20.10 11.85 -6.32
C ASN A 71 19.53 12.36 -7.67
N ASP A 72 19.23 13.66 -7.78
CA ASP A 72 18.60 14.29 -8.97
C ASP A 72 17.31 13.55 -9.41
N MET A 73 16.51 13.11 -8.42
CA MET A 73 15.30 12.31 -8.64
C MET A 73 14.04 13.19 -8.64
N THR A 74 13.37 13.29 -9.78
CA THR A 74 12.14 14.09 -9.95
C THR A 74 10.92 13.24 -10.32
N ASP A 75 11.07 12.27 -11.22
CA ASP A 75 9.96 11.46 -11.73
C ASP A 75 10.33 9.99 -11.83
N GLY A 76 9.31 9.14 -11.90
CA GLY A 76 9.54 7.70 -11.96
C GLY A 76 10.18 7.14 -10.69
N VAL A 77 10.01 7.82 -9.57
CA VAL A 77 10.68 7.47 -8.31
C VAL A 77 9.71 6.90 -7.29
N HIS A 78 10.12 5.86 -6.62
CA HIS A 78 9.47 5.31 -5.43
C HIS A 78 10.39 5.50 -4.23
N VAL A 79 9.85 6.13 -3.18
CA VAL A 79 10.55 6.33 -1.91
C VAL A 79 9.98 5.38 -0.87
N ARG A 80 10.88 4.71 -0.14
CA ARG A 80 10.55 3.95 1.06
C ARG A 80 11.13 4.69 2.28
N LEU A 81 10.25 5.20 3.13
CA LEU A 81 10.57 5.76 4.44
C LEU A 81 10.36 4.67 5.48
N MET A 82 11.39 4.31 6.22
CA MET A 82 11.38 3.30 7.26
C MET A 82 11.81 3.91 8.59
N VAL A 83 11.09 3.58 9.66
CA VAL A 83 11.42 4.00 11.02
C VAL A 83 11.35 2.78 11.92
N THR A 84 12.50 2.38 12.48
CA THR A 84 12.57 1.29 13.45
C THR A 84 12.78 1.86 14.86
N ARG A 85 12.54 1.05 15.88
CA ARG A 85 12.80 1.46 17.28
C ARG A 85 14.28 1.76 17.56
N GLY A 86 15.20 1.39 16.67
CA GLY A 86 16.63 1.63 16.81
C GLY A 86 17.39 0.45 17.40
N VAL A 87 18.63 0.72 17.82
CA VAL A 87 19.58 -0.30 18.27
C VAL A 87 19.22 -0.82 19.65
N LYS A 88 19.24 -2.14 19.81
CA LYS A 88 19.04 -2.83 21.09
C LYS A 88 20.36 -3.23 21.72
N ARG A 89 20.42 -3.23 23.04
CA ARG A 89 21.58 -3.73 23.81
C ARG A 89 21.75 -5.25 23.66
N THR A 90 20.63 -5.95 23.50
CA THR A 90 20.57 -7.41 23.34
C THR A 90 19.37 -7.78 22.46
N PRO A 91 19.42 -8.87 21.70
CA PRO A 91 18.28 -9.38 20.93
C PRO A 91 17.16 -9.87 21.86
N TYR A 92 16.24 -8.97 22.19
CA TYR A 92 15.11 -9.26 23.08
C TYR A 92 13.90 -8.40 22.74
N GLN A 93 12.67 -8.92 22.92
CA GLN A 93 11.44 -8.23 22.52
C GLN A 93 11.14 -6.97 23.36
N ASP A 94 11.62 -6.89 24.60
CA ASP A 94 11.32 -5.74 25.46
C ASP A 94 11.85 -4.43 24.83
N PRO A 95 10.98 -3.43 24.60
CA PRO A 95 11.40 -2.14 24.03
C PRO A 95 12.35 -1.36 24.95
N ARG A 96 12.34 -1.63 26.27
CA ARG A 96 13.19 -0.93 27.25
C ARG A 96 14.69 -1.27 27.11
N VAL A 97 15.06 -2.31 26.37
CA VAL A 97 16.48 -2.61 26.08
C VAL A 97 17.02 -1.84 24.88
N THR A 98 16.24 -0.95 24.30
CA THR A 98 16.71 -0.04 23.23
C THR A 98 17.70 0.99 23.81
N ILE A 99 18.81 1.21 23.09
CA ILE A 99 19.90 2.09 23.50
C ILE A 99 20.18 3.15 22.43
N GLY A 100 19.34 4.12 22.31
CA GLY A 100 19.54 5.18 21.32
C GLY A 100 18.23 5.61 20.66
N PRO A 101 18.32 6.53 19.71
CA PRO A 101 17.14 7.02 18.99
C PRO A 101 16.63 6.00 17.98
N ALA A 102 15.45 6.23 17.46
CA ALA A 102 14.91 5.52 16.31
C ALA A 102 15.86 5.60 15.11
N THR A 103 15.97 4.49 14.38
CA THR A 103 16.68 4.47 13.10
C THR A 103 15.71 4.88 11.99
N VAL A 104 16.06 5.95 11.27
CA VAL A 104 15.30 6.41 10.10
C VAL A 104 16.09 6.12 8.84
N VAL A 105 15.49 5.42 7.90
CA VAL A 105 16.07 5.08 6.60
C VAL A 105 15.15 5.53 5.48
N ILE A 106 15.69 6.27 4.51
CA ILE A 106 14.98 6.71 3.32
C ILE A 106 15.70 6.12 2.11
N VAL A 107 15.01 5.24 1.38
CA VAL A 107 15.49 4.67 0.12
C VAL A 107 14.68 5.26 -1.01
N ALA A 108 15.33 5.93 -1.95
CA ALA A 108 14.74 6.42 -3.18
C ALA A 108 15.27 5.59 -4.36
N GLU A 109 14.38 5.12 -5.21
CA GLU A 109 14.72 4.28 -6.37
C GLU A 109 13.93 4.73 -7.59
N HIS A 110 14.57 4.78 -8.77
CA HIS A 110 13.84 4.82 -10.03
C HIS A 110 13.13 3.49 -10.22
N LYS A 111 11.82 3.51 -10.12
CA LYS A 111 10.97 2.33 -10.20
C LYS A 111 9.58 2.70 -10.68
N GLU A 112 9.17 2.15 -11.81
CA GLU A 112 7.86 2.36 -12.40
C GLU A 112 7.14 1.03 -12.65
N PRO A 113 5.80 1.01 -12.56
CA PRO A 113 5.03 -0.15 -12.98
C PRO A 113 5.21 -0.36 -14.48
N LEU A 114 5.23 -1.61 -14.92
CA LEU A 114 5.22 -1.92 -16.34
C LEU A 114 3.93 -1.38 -16.96
N PRO A 115 3.98 -0.70 -18.12
CA PRO A 115 2.77 -0.18 -18.78
C PRO A 115 1.69 -1.26 -18.95
N ALA A 116 2.07 -2.47 -19.39
CA ALA A 116 1.16 -3.60 -19.53
C ALA A 116 0.46 -3.97 -18.21
N THR A 117 1.11 -3.85 -17.05
CA THR A 117 0.44 -4.08 -15.75
C THR A 117 -0.74 -3.13 -15.55
N VAL A 118 -0.59 -1.87 -15.98
CA VAL A 118 -1.62 -0.83 -15.79
C VAL A 118 -2.74 -0.94 -16.83
N THR A 119 -2.45 -1.43 -18.04
CA THR A 119 -3.44 -1.57 -19.14
C THR A 119 -4.08 -2.95 -19.21
N ASP A 120 -3.27 -4.00 -19.15
CA ASP A 120 -3.72 -5.38 -19.39
C ASP A 120 -4.10 -6.08 -18.08
N GLY A 121 -3.66 -5.53 -16.94
CA GLY A 121 -4.00 -6.01 -15.61
C GLY A 121 -3.17 -7.20 -15.15
N ILE A 122 -3.49 -7.64 -13.93
CA ILE A 122 -2.83 -8.74 -13.22
C ILE A 122 -3.78 -9.90 -12.97
N THR A 123 -3.19 -11.03 -12.57
CA THR A 123 -3.90 -12.23 -12.12
C THR A 123 -3.75 -12.37 -10.61
N LEU A 124 -4.82 -12.78 -9.93
CA LEU A 124 -4.80 -13.04 -8.49
C LEU A 124 -5.05 -14.52 -8.18
N PHE A 125 -4.48 -14.96 -7.07
CA PHE A 125 -4.74 -16.27 -6.48
C PHE A 125 -5.17 -16.12 -5.02
N THR A 126 -6.30 -16.73 -4.67
CA THR A 126 -6.79 -16.75 -3.29
C THR A 126 -5.96 -17.69 -2.44
N THR A 127 -5.32 -17.16 -1.41
CA THR A 127 -4.43 -17.94 -0.55
C THR A 127 -5.15 -18.43 0.71
N HIS A 128 -4.62 -19.52 1.32
CA HIS A 128 -5.14 -19.98 2.61
C HIS A 128 -4.68 -19.09 3.78
N VAL A 129 -3.63 -18.28 3.58
CA VAL A 129 -3.16 -17.30 4.58
C VAL A 129 -4.18 -16.20 4.73
N ARG A 130 -4.68 -16.03 5.95
CA ARG A 130 -5.68 -14.99 6.26
C ARG A 130 -5.03 -13.67 6.67
N ARG A 131 -5.72 -12.57 6.42
CA ARG A 131 -5.35 -11.29 7.03
C ARG A 131 -5.50 -11.41 8.55
N ALA A 132 -4.55 -10.84 9.29
CA ALA A 132 -4.57 -10.91 10.75
C ALA A 132 -5.78 -10.15 11.32
N ALA A 133 -6.29 -10.64 12.44
CA ALA A 133 -7.26 -9.90 13.24
C ALA A 133 -6.54 -8.82 14.08
N PRO A 134 -7.22 -7.72 14.44
CA PRO A 134 -6.61 -6.62 15.20
C PRO A 134 -6.01 -7.02 16.55
N ASP A 135 -6.48 -8.10 17.15
CA ASP A 135 -5.98 -8.65 18.42
C ASP A 135 -4.74 -9.54 18.25
N THR A 136 -4.37 -9.88 17.02
CA THR A 136 -3.16 -10.65 16.70
C THR A 136 -2.02 -9.71 16.26
N LEU A 137 -2.21 -9.02 15.16
CA LEU A 137 -1.37 -7.95 14.65
C LEU A 137 -2.27 -7.04 13.82
N ASP A 138 -2.60 -5.87 14.35
CA ASP A 138 -3.56 -4.98 13.69
C ASP A 138 -3.11 -4.67 12.26
N PRO A 139 -3.87 -5.08 11.24
CA PRO A 139 -3.52 -4.87 9.84
C PRO A 139 -3.52 -3.39 9.43
N LYS A 140 -4.05 -2.49 10.26
CA LYS A 140 -3.93 -1.04 10.07
C LYS A 140 -2.52 -0.52 10.29
N LEU A 141 -1.69 -1.27 11.03
CA LEU A 141 -0.27 -0.95 11.19
C LEU A 141 0.50 -1.25 9.91
N ASN A 142 1.13 -0.22 9.35
CA ASN A 142 2.10 -0.44 8.27
C ASN A 142 3.46 -0.82 8.88
N ALA A 143 3.49 -1.98 9.56
CA ALA A 143 4.65 -2.47 10.28
C ALA A 143 5.70 -3.10 9.35
N HIS A 144 6.93 -3.21 9.83
CA HIS A 144 8.01 -3.96 9.16
C HIS A 144 7.75 -5.46 9.14
N SER A 145 6.95 -5.99 10.06
CA SER A 145 6.59 -7.42 10.14
C SER A 145 5.66 -7.81 8.97
N LYS A 146 6.24 -8.30 7.87
CA LYS A 146 5.53 -8.62 6.62
C LYS A 146 5.55 -10.12 6.27
N LEU A 147 5.93 -10.98 7.23
CA LEU A 147 6.08 -12.41 6.93
C LEU A 147 4.77 -13.04 6.48
N ASN A 148 3.63 -12.65 7.05
CA ASN A 148 2.31 -13.13 6.65
C ASN A 148 2.00 -12.77 5.17
N ASP A 149 2.29 -11.53 4.78
CA ASP A 149 2.10 -11.06 3.40
C ASP A 149 3.07 -11.75 2.43
N ILE A 150 4.31 -12.03 2.88
CA ILE A 150 5.32 -12.76 2.09
C ILE A 150 4.88 -14.21 1.85
N ILE A 151 4.35 -14.91 2.85
CA ILE A 151 3.85 -16.29 2.71
C ILE A 151 2.68 -16.33 1.73
N ALA A 152 1.77 -15.37 1.81
CA ALA A 152 0.67 -15.24 0.85
C ALA A 152 1.22 -15.01 -0.58
N CYS A 153 2.18 -14.11 -0.76
CA CYS A 153 2.84 -13.85 -2.04
C CYS A 153 3.51 -15.11 -2.61
N ILE A 154 4.19 -15.91 -1.76
CA ILE A 154 4.80 -17.20 -2.16
C ILE A 154 3.75 -18.14 -2.74
N GLN A 155 2.58 -18.25 -2.12
CA GLN A 155 1.50 -19.12 -2.64
C GLN A 155 0.98 -18.62 -3.99
N ALA A 156 0.79 -17.31 -4.15
CA ALA A 156 0.30 -16.74 -5.39
C ALA A 156 1.27 -17.00 -6.56
N TYR A 157 2.56 -16.67 -6.40
CA TYR A 157 3.51 -16.90 -7.51
C TYR A 157 3.74 -18.39 -7.78
N THR A 158 3.65 -19.26 -6.77
CA THR A 158 3.73 -20.72 -6.97
C THR A 158 2.53 -21.23 -7.78
N ALA A 159 1.36 -20.60 -7.62
CA ALA A 159 0.17 -20.87 -8.43
C ALA A 159 0.21 -20.18 -9.82
N GLY A 160 1.27 -19.42 -10.15
CA GLY A 160 1.40 -18.70 -11.41
C GLY A 160 0.62 -17.37 -11.47
N ALA A 161 0.25 -16.81 -10.32
CA ALA A 161 -0.44 -15.53 -10.23
C ALA A 161 0.52 -14.40 -9.84
N ASP A 162 0.13 -13.17 -10.15
CA ASP A 162 0.94 -11.96 -9.93
C ASP A 162 0.86 -11.48 -8.47
N GLU A 163 -0.31 -11.65 -7.80
CA GLU A 163 -0.52 -11.21 -6.42
C GLU A 163 -1.51 -12.12 -5.68
N ALA A 164 -1.42 -12.16 -4.35
CA ALA A 164 -2.28 -12.96 -3.50
C ALA A 164 -3.55 -12.18 -3.10
N LEU A 165 -4.72 -12.75 -3.33
CA LEU A 165 -5.95 -12.32 -2.69
C LEU A 165 -6.08 -13.01 -1.33
N MET A 166 -6.20 -12.23 -0.26
CA MET A 166 -6.30 -12.72 1.11
C MET A 166 -7.70 -12.45 1.66
N LEU A 167 -8.23 -13.46 2.33
CA LEU A 167 -9.51 -13.34 3.02
C LEU A 167 -9.30 -12.97 4.50
N ASP A 168 -10.33 -12.49 5.13
CA ASP A 168 -10.39 -12.29 6.56
C ASP A 168 -10.56 -13.63 7.33
N PRO A 169 -10.54 -13.64 8.67
CA PRO A 169 -10.74 -14.87 9.45
C PRO A 169 -12.11 -15.52 9.26
N HIS A 170 -13.09 -14.81 8.71
CA HIS A 170 -14.45 -15.28 8.49
C HIS A 170 -14.68 -15.78 7.05
N GLY A 171 -13.68 -15.63 6.16
CA GLY A 171 -13.74 -16.11 4.78
C GLY A 171 -14.22 -15.06 3.77
N PHE A 172 -14.39 -13.79 4.18
CA PHE A 172 -14.71 -12.69 3.26
C PHE A 172 -13.45 -12.05 2.70
N VAL A 173 -13.57 -11.40 1.56
CA VAL A 173 -12.46 -10.69 0.92
C VAL A 173 -11.99 -9.53 1.80
N ALA A 174 -10.70 -9.47 2.07
CA ALA A 174 -10.11 -8.43 2.89
C ALA A 174 -9.20 -7.47 2.09
N ALA A 175 -8.12 -7.97 1.52
CA ALA A 175 -7.16 -7.22 0.72
C ALA A 175 -6.22 -8.18 -0.02
N CYS A 176 -5.34 -7.67 -0.86
CA CYS A 176 -4.21 -8.45 -1.36
C CYS A 176 -3.01 -8.39 -0.42
N ASN A 177 -1.93 -9.11 -0.73
CA ASN A 177 -0.72 -9.10 0.10
C ASN A 177 0.00 -7.74 0.11
N SER A 178 -0.16 -6.90 -0.92
CA SER A 178 0.47 -5.57 -0.99
C SER A 178 -0.47 -4.45 -1.43
N THR A 179 -1.68 -4.78 -1.92
CA THR A 179 -2.67 -3.84 -2.44
C THR A 179 -4.05 -4.04 -1.81
N HIS A 180 -4.98 -3.11 -2.08
CA HIS A 180 -6.40 -3.29 -1.73
C HIS A 180 -7.17 -3.74 -2.96
N PHE A 181 -8.22 -4.50 -2.72
CA PHE A 181 -9.03 -5.13 -3.76
C PHE A 181 -10.42 -4.49 -3.86
N PHE A 182 -10.86 -4.31 -5.10
CA PHE A 182 -12.16 -3.76 -5.45
C PHE A 182 -12.81 -4.60 -6.54
N VAL A 183 -14.12 -4.62 -6.55
CA VAL A 183 -14.95 -5.18 -7.64
C VAL A 183 -15.97 -4.16 -8.13
N VAL A 184 -16.35 -4.26 -9.39
CA VAL A 184 -17.47 -3.53 -9.98
C VAL A 184 -18.60 -4.53 -10.24
N VAL A 185 -19.74 -4.28 -9.63
CA VAL A 185 -20.94 -5.13 -9.74
C VAL A 185 -22.10 -4.33 -10.36
N GLY A 186 -23.19 -5.01 -10.68
CA GLY A 186 -24.33 -4.37 -11.33
C GLY A 186 -24.18 -4.26 -12.85
N ALA A 187 -25.19 -3.75 -13.53
CA ALA A 187 -25.22 -3.59 -14.99
C ALA A 187 -25.25 -2.10 -15.35
N ASP A 188 -24.38 -1.71 -16.27
CA ASP A 188 -24.35 -0.40 -16.94
C ASP A 188 -24.59 0.78 -15.96
N ASP A 189 -25.76 1.45 -16.03
CA ASP A 189 -26.09 2.61 -15.21
C ASP A 189 -26.29 2.28 -13.70
N GLU A 190 -26.41 1.00 -13.33
CA GLU A 190 -26.54 0.53 -11.95
C GLU A 190 -25.22 -0.02 -11.40
N SER A 191 -24.11 0.27 -12.06
CA SER A 191 -22.79 -0.21 -11.61
C SER A 191 -22.38 0.39 -10.27
N GLU A 192 -21.96 -0.45 -9.33
CA GLU A 192 -21.47 -0.07 -8.01
C GLU A 192 -20.05 -0.61 -7.79
N VAL A 193 -19.19 0.19 -7.17
CA VAL A 193 -17.82 -0.18 -6.77
C VAL A 193 -17.83 -0.69 -5.33
N LEU A 194 -17.40 -1.92 -5.10
CA LEU A 194 -17.31 -2.50 -3.76
C LEU A 194 -15.87 -2.74 -3.35
N THR A 195 -15.59 -2.51 -2.07
CA THR A 195 -14.35 -2.92 -1.41
C THR A 195 -14.64 -3.42 0.00
N SER A 196 -13.69 -4.13 0.61
CA SER A 196 -13.84 -4.66 1.97
C SER A 196 -14.12 -3.53 2.98
N ASP A 197 -14.77 -3.88 4.10
CA ASP A 197 -15.17 -2.92 5.15
C ASP A 197 -14.02 -2.32 5.97
N GLY A 198 -12.77 -2.65 5.60
CA GLY A 198 -11.58 -2.05 6.19
C GLY A 198 -11.13 -2.61 7.54
N ARG A 199 -11.88 -3.55 8.15
CA ARG A 199 -11.53 -4.12 9.47
C ARG A 199 -10.26 -4.96 9.45
N TYR A 200 -9.99 -5.63 8.34
CA TYR A 200 -8.87 -6.58 8.18
C TYR A 200 -7.85 -6.16 7.14
N CYS A 201 -7.74 -4.87 6.87
CA CYS A 201 -6.75 -4.35 5.92
C CYS A 201 -6.13 -3.04 6.42
N LEU A 202 -5.03 -2.66 5.77
CA LEU A 202 -4.37 -1.38 6.01
C LEU A 202 -5.34 -0.22 5.68
N ALA A 203 -5.25 0.90 6.40
CA ALA A 203 -5.89 2.15 6.01
C ALA A 203 -5.19 2.73 4.77
N GLY A 204 -5.50 2.16 3.60
CA GLY A 204 -4.82 2.46 2.33
C GLY A 204 -5.15 3.84 1.80
N ILE A 205 -4.13 4.65 1.52
CA ILE A 205 -4.32 6.02 1.01
C ILE A 205 -4.91 5.99 -0.40
N THR A 206 -4.38 5.15 -1.29
CA THR A 206 -4.96 4.98 -2.64
C THR A 206 -6.40 4.44 -2.58
N ARG A 207 -6.69 3.52 -1.63
CA ARG A 207 -8.05 3.04 -1.40
C ARG A 207 -8.99 4.17 -0.98
N ALA A 208 -8.58 4.99 -0.02
CA ALA A 208 -9.36 6.15 0.43
C ALA A 208 -9.57 7.14 -0.71
N ASN A 209 -8.53 7.44 -1.49
CA ASN A 209 -8.63 8.32 -2.65
C ASN A 209 -9.64 7.81 -3.69
N VAL A 210 -9.69 6.49 -3.95
CA VAL A 210 -10.70 5.91 -4.87
C VAL A 210 -12.12 6.12 -4.34
N LEU A 211 -12.37 5.91 -3.05
CA LEU A 211 -13.68 6.15 -2.45
C LEU A 211 -14.07 7.63 -2.50
N GLU A 212 -13.13 8.54 -2.23
CA GLU A 212 -13.32 9.99 -2.36
C GLU A 212 -13.62 10.41 -3.81
N ILE A 213 -12.90 9.83 -4.78
CA ILE A 213 -13.14 10.03 -6.22
C ILE A 213 -14.55 9.57 -6.59
N CYS A 214 -14.96 8.39 -6.14
CA CYS A 214 -16.29 7.88 -6.40
C CYS A 214 -17.37 8.84 -5.84
N GLN A 215 -17.23 9.26 -4.60
CA GLN A 215 -18.15 10.20 -3.96
C GLN A 215 -18.21 11.54 -4.71
N ALA A 216 -17.08 12.12 -5.07
CA ALA A 216 -17.01 13.41 -5.76
C ALA A 216 -17.59 13.38 -7.18
N ASN A 217 -17.60 12.21 -7.82
CA ASN A 217 -18.06 12.04 -9.20
C ASN A 217 -19.40 11.30 -9.33
N GLY A 218 -20.15 11.12 -8.23
CA GLY A 218 -21.44 10.46 -8.23
C GLY A 218 -21.39 8.99 -8.66
N ILE A 219 -20.24 8.32 -8.48
CA ILE A 219 -20.07 6.88 -8.74
C ILE A 219 -20.50 6.13 -7.47
N PRO A 220 -21.53 5.27 -7.53
CA PRO A 220 -21.91 4.46 -6.38
C PRO A 220 -20.73 3.62 -5.90
N ALA A 221 -20.38 3.75 -4.60
CA ALA A 221 -19.30 3.00 -4.02
C ALA A 221 -19.60 2.66 -2.57
N ARG A 222 -19.24 1.46 -2.13
CA ARG A 222 -19.54 0.98 -0.80
C ARG A 222 -18.44 0.12 -0.21
N GLU A 223 -18.15 0.35 1.07
CA GLU A 223 -17.37 -0.54 1.91
C GLU A 223 -18.30 -1.61 2.50
N THR A 224 -18.05 -2.87 2.20
CA THR A 224 -18.91 -3.98 2.62
C THR A 224 -18.17 -5.30 2.67
N THR A 225 -18.77 -6.30 3.31
CA THR A 225 -18.30 -7.69 3.22
C THR A 225 -18.84 -8.34 1.95
N PHE A 226 -17.99 -9.08 1.25
CA PHE A 226 -18.37 -9.88 0.08
C PHE A 226 -17.47 -11.13 -0.03
N SER A 227 -17.99 -12.14 -0.69
CA SER A 227 -17.37 -13.45 -0.81
C SER A 227 -16.64 -13.63 -2.13
N LEU A 228 -15.94 -14.76 -2.30
CA LEU A 228 -15.35 -15.12 -3.58
C LEU A 228 -16.39 -15.34 -4.69
N THR A 229 -17.62 -15.75 -4.34
CA THR A 229 -18.71 -15.86 -5.32
C THR A 229 -19.02 -14.51 -5.95
N ASP A 230 -19.05 -13.45 -5.13
CA ASP A 230 -19.27 -12.08 -5.63
C ASP A 230 -18.10 -11.61 -6.50
N VAL A 231 -16.87 -11.98 -6.13
CA VAL A 231 -15.67 -11.70 -6.94
C VAL A 231 -15.76 -12.34 -8.31
N TYR A 232 -16.11 -13.63 -8.38
CA TYR A 232 -16.18 -14.36 -9.66
C TYR A 232 -17.33 -13.89 -10.56
N ALA A 233 -18.37 -13.30 -9.98
CA ALA A 233 -19.51 -12.74 -10.69
C ALA A 233 -19.31 -11.27 -11.09
N ALA A 234 -18.22 -10.62 -10.63
CA ALA A 234 -17.98 -9.21 -10.89
C ALA A 234 -17.75 -8.92 -12.38
N ARG A 235 -18.18 -7.73 -12.83
CA ARG A 235 -17.96 -7.24 -14.20
C ARG A 235 -16.54 -6.75 -14.42
N GLU A 236 -15.98 -6.08 -13.42
CA GLU A 236 -14.60 -5.62 -13.39
C GLU A 236 -14.03 -5.86 -11.99
N ALA A 237 -12.72 -6.02 -11.89
CA ALA A 237 -12.02 -5.97 -10.63
C ALA A 237 -10.71 -5.20 -10.79
N PHE A 238 -10.25 -4.61 -9.70
CA PHE A 238 -8.99 -3.89 -9.69
C PHE A 238 -8.36 -3.89 -8.30
N VAL A 239 -7.06 -3.64 -8.28
CA VAL A 239 -6.32 -3.41 -7.04
C VAL A 239 -5.81 -1.98 -6.95
N THR A 240 -5.55 -1.52 -5.73
CA THR A 240 -5.04 -0.16 -5.49
C THR A 240 -3.83 -0.16 -4.58
N GLY A 241 -2.84 0.63 -4.93
CA GLY A 241 -1.63 0.79 -4.12
C GLY A 241 -0.78 1.99 -4.56
N THR A 242 0.06 2.49 -3.68
CA THR A 242 0.86 3.70 -3.94
C THR A 242 1.79 3.55 -5.13
N PHE A 243 2.31 2.35 -5.38
CA PHE A 243 3.30 2.13 -6.46
C PHE A 243 2.69 2.28 -7.86
N ALA A 244 1.57 1.62 -8.14
CA ALA A 244 0.97 1.56 -9.48
C ALA A 244 -0.39 2.28 -9.59
N GLY A 245 -0.88 2.87 -8.49
CA GLY A 245 -2.20 3.49 -8.46
C GLY A 245 -3.32 2.45 -8.53
N ILE A 246 -4.08 2.46 -9.60
CA ILE A 246 -5.19 1.53 -9.88
C ILE A 246 -4.74 0.57 -10.98
N VAL A 247 -4.83 -0.73 -10.71
CA VAL A 247 -4.41 -1.80 -11.64
C VAL A 247 -5.57 -2.76 -11.87
N PRO A 248 -5.98 -3.02 -13.13
CA PRO A 248 -7.04 -3.98 -13.43
C PRO A 248 -6.69 -5.39 -12.95
N VAL A 249 -7.70 -6.19 -12.62
CA VAL A 249 -7.56 -7.63 -12.36
C VAL A 249 -8.31 -8.39 -13.45
N ARG A 250 -7.58 -9.17 -14.24
CA ARG A 250 -8.16 -9.92 -15.38
C ARG A 250 -8.68 -11.30 -14.98
N SER A 251 -8.13 -11.89 -13.93
CA SER A 251 -8.60 -13.19 -13.42
C SER A 251 -8.28 -13.39 -11.96
N VAL A 252 -9.10 -14.20 -11.28
CA VAL A 252 -8.91 -14.66 -9.91
C VAL A 252 -9.11 -16.18 -9.88
N ASP A 253 -8.13 -16.92 -9.34
CA ASP A 253 -8.18 -18.39 -9.21
C ASP A 253 -8.46 -19.11 -10.54
N GLY A 254 -7.86 -18.61 -11.62
CA GLY A 254 -8.05 -19.12 -12.97
C GLY A 254 -9.38 -18.77 -13.62
N ARG A 255 -10.27 -17.99 -12.95
CA ARG A 255 -11.54 -17.52 -13.50
C ARG A 255 -11.38 -16.12 -14.06
N THR A 256 -11.74 -15.93 -15.30
CA THR A 256 -11.75 -14.62 -15.95
C THR A 256 -12.80 -13.72 -15.27
N ILE A 257 -12.42 -12.48 -14.95
CA ILE A 257 -13.31 -11.45 -14.44
C ILE A 257 -13.83 -10.62 -15.62
N GLY A 258 -15.13 -10.49 -15.74
CA GLY A 258 -15.76 -9.85 -16.91
C GLY A 258 -15.32 -10.50 -18.22
N ASP A 259 -14.72 -9.72 -19.11
CA ASP A 259 -14.12 -10.19 -20.36
C ASP A 259 -12.59 -10.41 -20.28
N GLY A 260 -12.01 -10.27 -19.10
CA GLY A 260 -10.57 -10.42 -18.86
C GLY A 260 -9.73 -9.22 -19.27
N ARG A 261 -10.36 -8.07 -19.50
CA ARG A 261 -9.72 -6.82 -19.89
C ARG A 261 -10.03 -5.70 -18.91
N ARG A 262 -9.29 -4.60 -19.03
CA ARG A 262 -9.63 -3.37 -18.32
C ARG A 262 -10.98 -2.85 -18.79
N GLY A 263 -11.96 -2.82 -17.89
CA GLY A 263 -13.27 -2.31 -18.18
C GLY A 263 -13.39 -0.79 -18.08
N PRO A 264 -14.53 -0.22 -18.51
CA PRO A 264 -14.74 1.23 -18.59
C PRO A 264 -14.74 1.92 -17.22
N MET A 265 -15.19 1.26 -16.16
CA MET A 265 -15.17 1.85 -14.81
C MET A 265 -13.74 1.97 -14.31
N VAL A 266 -12.92 0.94 -14.45
CA VAL A 266 -11.50 0.98 -14.07
C VAL A 266 -10.75 2.04 -14.86
N GLU A 267 -11.00 2.17 -16.17
CA GLU A 267 -10.39 3.20 -17.01
C GLU A 267 -10.76 4.62 -16.54
N ARG A 268 -12.03 4.84 -16.23
CA ARG A 268 -12.54 6.11 -15.69
C ARG A 268 -11.88 6.44 -14.35
N LEU A 269 -11.80 5.48 -13.43
CA LEU A 269 -11.17 5.67 -12.12
C LEU A 269 -9.66 5.93 -12.24
N GLN A 270 -8.96 5.31 -13.18
CA GLN A 270 -7.55 5.59 -13.46
C GLN A 270 -7.33 7.03 -13.92
N ALA A 271 -8.21 7.55 -14.81
CA ALA A 271 -8.14 8.93 -15.27
C ALA A 271 -8.36 9.92 -14.11
N LEU A 272 -9.42 9.74 -13.35
CA LEU A 272 -9.75 10.58 -12.18
C LEU A 272 -8.67 10.50 -11.09
N TYR A 273 -8.07 9.33 -10.87
CA TYR A 273 -6.98 9.19 -9.92
C TYR A 273 -5.73 9.97 -10.36
N ARG A 274 -5.43 10.00 -11.65
CA ARG A 274 -4.32 10.80 -12.20
C ARG A 274 -4.57 12.29 -11.98
N GLU A 275 -5.77 12.77 -12.27
CA GLU A 275 -6.15 14.17 -12.01
C GLU A 275 -6.01 14.53 -10.52
N LEU A 276 -6.38 13.62 -9.61
CA LEU A 276 -6.22 13.83 -8.17
C LEU A 276 -4.75 13.92 -7.76
N VAL A 277 -3.88 13.06 -8.32
CA VAL A 277 -2.43 13.11 -8.08
C VAL A 277 -1.85 14.42 -8.59
N ASP A 278 -2.20 14.83 -9.80
CA ASP A 278 -1.72 16.08 -10.40
C ASP A 278 -2.14 17.29 -9.57
N ALA A 279 -3.37 17.31 -9.04
CA ALA A 279 -3.87 18.35 -8.16
C ALA A 279 -3.13 18.40 -6.81
N ASP A 280 -2.87 17.24 -6.17
CA ASP A 280 -2.12 17.19 -4.90
C ASP A 280 -0.68 17.69 -5.08
N VAL A 281 -0.03 17.33 -6.18
CA VAL A 281 1.33 17.78 -6.50
C VAL A 281 1.36 19.27 -6.83
N ALA A 282 0.43 19.76 -7.64
CA ALA A 282 0.34 21.18 -7.99
C ALA A 282 0.14 22.08 -6.77
N ALA A 283 -0.66 21.63 -5.79
CA ALA A 283 -0.89 22.36 -4.54
C ALA A 283 0.40 22.53 -3.69
N ARG A 284 1.43 21.71 -3.91
CA ARG A 284 2.74 21.79 -3.20
C ARG A 284 3.75 22.68 -3.92
N ILE A 285 3.52 22.97 -5.21
CA ILE A 285 4.37 23.83 -6.03
C ILE A 285 3.91 25.30 -5.90
N ALA A 286 2.65 25.51 -5.55
CA ALA A 286 2.11 26.85 -5.34
C ALA A 286 2.85 27.56 -4.18
N PRO A 287 3.27 28.84 -4.33
CA PRO A 287 4.07 29.58 -3.37
C PRO A 287 3.34 29.86 -2.05
#